data_e22b946bd5896377f2532a3bed2498ee
#
_entry.id   e22b946bd5896377f2532a3bed2498ee
#
_cell.length_a   1.000
_cell.length_b   1.000
_cell.length_c   1.000
_cell.angle_alpha   90.00
_cell.angle_beta   90.00
_cell.angle_gamma   90.00
#
_symmetry.space_group_name_H-M   'P 1'
#
loop_
_entity.id
_entity.type
_entity.pdbx_description
1 polymer ?
#
loop_
_entity_poly.entity_id
_entity_poly.type
_entity_poly.pdbx_seq_one_letter_code
_entity_poly.pdbx_strand_id
1 'polypeptide(L)'
;MGTRKEHDFIGELEISDEVYYGVQTFRAVENFNISHERLKDFPRFVRALARVKKAAAMANYELGLLDKDIQDAIIKACDKILEGGYYDQFVVDMIQGGAGTSTNMNANEVIANIALELMGHKKGEYQYLHPNDHVNLSQSTNDAYPTALHLALHDYLSDLAKAMEHLKKAYERKAEEFKDVLKMGRTQLQDAVPMTLGREFKTFAVMMGEDIQRVLEARKLILEINLGGTAIGTGINSHPNYPKVVERKIREVTGFEYTVAEDLIEATQDTGAYVQISGVLKRVATKLSKVCNDLRLLSSGPKCGLNEINLPKMQPGSSIMPGKVNPVIPEVVNQVCYAVIGADVTVTFASEGGQLQLNVFEPVIAYSLFNSIVMLEKAMHTLADKCIDGISANEKICSDFVYNSVGIVTALNPYIGYENSASIAKEAMSTGKRVADIALERGLLSKEQIDEILTPANMLNPHMEGKK
;
A
#
# COMPACT_ATOMS: atom_id res chain seq x y z
N MET A 1 7.59 32.70 -28.40
CA MET A 1 8.15 32.07 -27.20
C MET A 1 9.66 32.05 -27.38
N GLY A 2 10.41 32.44 -26.35
CA GLY A 2 11.89 32.42 -26.42
C GLY A 2 12.40 31.00 -26.26
N THR A 3 13.58 30.75 -26.80
CA THR A 3 14.33 29.51 -26.63
C THR A 3 15.74 29.84 -26.17
N ARG A 4 16.34 28.92 -25.41
CA ARG A 4 17.74 28.92 -25.03
C ARG A 4 18.44 27.70 -25.61
N LYS A 5 19.71 27.85 -25.92
CA LYS A 5 20.54 26.73 -26.38
C LYS A 5 21.20 26.05 -25.17
N GLU A 6 21.01 24.77 -25.07
CA GLU A 6 21.71 23.92 -24.11
C GLU A 6 22.43 22.79 -24.84
N HIS A 7 23.50 22.28 -24.27
CA HIS A 7 24.28 21.19 -24.83
C HIS A 7 24.61 20.12 -23.79
N ASP A 8 24.75 18.93 -24.28
CA ASP A 8 25.32 17.80 -23.56
C ASP A 8 26.39 17.10 -24.42
N PHE A 9 26.85 15.95 -23.97
CA PHE A 9 27.84 15.14 -24.70
C PHE A 9 27.39 14.73 -26.12
N ILE A 10 26.06 14.61 -26.35
CA ILE A 10 25.51 14.20 -27.65
C ILE A 10 25.40 15.37 -28.62
N GLY A 11 25.24 16.59 -28.13
CA GLY A 11 25.14 17.81 -28.98
C GLY A 11 24.22 18.88 -28.40
N GLU A 12 23.98 19.91 -29.19
CA GLU A 12 23.20 21.11 -28.83
C GLU A 12 21.71 20.95 -29.20
N LEU A 13 20.81 21.42 -28.33
CA LEU A 13 19.38 21.53 -28.59
C LEU A 13 18.83 22.88 -28.16
N GLU A 14 17.71 23.28 -28.75
CA GLU A 14 16.94 24.44 -28.32
C GLU A 14 15.86 24.03 -27.33
N ILE A 15 15.88 24.63 -26.15
CA ILE A 15 14.94 24.39 -25.07
C ILE A 15 14.09 25.63 -24.85
N SER A 16 12.79 25.50 -24.65
CA SER A 16 11.90 26.63 -24.37
C SER A 16 12.33 27.36 -23.08
N ASP A 17 12.30 28.69 -23.10
CA ASP A 17 12.58 29.51 -21.92
C ASP A 17 11.49 29.39 -20.83
N GLU A 18 10.33 28.81 -21.15
CA GLU A 18 9.24 28.63 -20.19
C GLU A 18 9.48 27.45 -19.21
N VAL A 19 10.27 26.45 -19.63
CA VAL A 19 10.51 25.25 -18.83
C VAL A 19 11.78 25.38 -17.99
N TYR A 20 11.79 24.65 -16.86
CA TYR A 20 12.93 24.59 -15.93
C TYR A 20 13.81 23.36 -16.14
N TYR A 21 13.34 22.35 -16.85
CA TYR A 21 14.21 21.23 -17.24
C TYR A 21 15.11 21.62 -18.44
N GLY A 22 16.16 20.85 -18.65
CA GLY A 22 17.18 21.12 -19.65
C GLY A 22 17.27 20.04 -20.73
N VAL A 23 18.42 20.00 -21.39
CA VAL A 23 18.67 19.19 -22.58
C VAL A 23 18.58 17.69 -22.33
N GLN A 24 19.04 17.19 -21.16
CA GLN A 24 18.99 15.75 -20.87
C GLN A 24 17.57 15.28 -20.60
N THR A 25 16.77 16.08 -19.88
CA THR A 25 15.35 15.82 -19.69
C THR A 25 14.59 15.86 -21.02
N PHE A 26 14.88 16.82 -21.87
CA PHE A 26 14.26 16.92 -23.19
C PHE A 26 14.47 15.63 -24.00
N ARG A 27 15.73 15.14 -24.06
CA ARG A 27 16.03 13.86 -24.73
C ARG A 27 15.30 12.68 -24.11
N ALA A 28 15.20 12.66 -22.76
CA ALA A 28 14.50 11.59 -22.06
C ALA A 28 12.99 11.56 -22.40
N VAL A 29 12.35 12.72 -22.52
CA VAL A 29 10.94 12.83 -22.93
C VAL A 29 10.73 12.33 -24.36
N GLU A 30 11.67 12.64 -25.28
CA GLU A 30 11.61 12.14 -26.66
C GLU A 30 11.86 10.61 -26.73
N ASN A 31 12.79 10.09 -25.93
CA ASN A 31 13.15 8.68 -25.94
C ASN A 31 12.13 7.78 -25.25
N PHE A 32 11.52 8.25 -24.16
CA PHE A 32 10.69 7.44 -23.28
C PHE A 32 9.27 8.03 -23.15
N ASN A 33 8.41 7.70 -24.11
CA ASN A 33 6.98 7.93 -24.04
C ASN A 33 6.27 6.58 -24.00
N ILE A 34 6.42 5.85 -22.88
CA ILE A 34 6.08 4.43 -22.75
C ILE A 34 4.81 4.24 -21.92
N SER A 35 4.77 4.84 -20.73
CA SER A 35 3.59 4.82 -19.87
C SER A 35 2.79 6.13 -19.98
N HIS A 36 1.62 6.19 -19.34
CA HIS A 36 0.86 7.42 -19.24
C HIS A 36 1.19 8.22 -17.99
N GLU A 37 2.14 7.73 -17.17
CA GLU A 37 2.49 8.30 -15.87
C GLU A 37 3.88 8.93 -15.92
N ARG A 38 3.95 10.15 -15.41
CA ARG A 38 5.17 10.94 -15.35
C ARG A 38 5.61 11.11 -13.91
N LEU A 39 6.85 11.49 -13.71
CA LEU A 39 7.41 11.73 -12.38
C LEU A 39 6.56 12.70 -11.54
N LYS A 40 5.98 13.74 -12.15
CA LYS A 40 5.06 14.71 -11.52
C LYS A 40 3.81 14.08 -10.90
N ASP A 41 3.38 12.91 -11.37
CA ASP A 41 2.22 12.19 -10.87
C ASP A 41 2.51 11.47 -9.54
N PHE A 42 3.80 11.45 -9.15
CA PHE A 42 4.32 10.88 -7.90
C PHE A 42 4.96 11.96 -7.01
N PRO A 43 4.19 12.88 -6.43
CA PRO A 43 4.72 14.04 -5.71
C PRO A 43 5.63 13.67 -4.53
N ARG A 44 5.42 12.53 -3.86
CA ARG A 44 6.33 12.07 -2.79
C ARG A 44 7.72 11.73 -3.33
N PHE A 45 7.81 11.20 -4.55
CA PHE A 45 9.10 10.91 -5.18
C PHE A 45 9.82 12.19 -5.62
N VAL A 46 9.11 13.17 -6.19
CA VAL A 46 9.66 14.50 -6.50
C VAL A 46 10.22 15.17 -5.22
N ARG A 47 9.47 15.12 -4.12
CA ARG A 47 9.93 15.65 -2.82
C ARG A 47 11.15 14.90 -2.29
N ALA A 48 11.20 13.57 -2.46
CA ALA A 48 12.34 12.75 -2.05
C ALA A 48 13.62 13.13 -2.81
N LEU A 49 13.54 13.33 -4.13
CA LEU A 49 14.65 13.83 -4.94
C LEU A 49 15.13 15.19 -4.43
N ALA A 50 14.22 16.12 -4.17
CA ALA A 50 14.59 17.44 -3.62
C ALA A 50 15.28 17.32 -2.24
N ARG A 51 14.83 16.41 -1.36
CA ARG A 51 15.47 16.14 -0.06
C ARG A 51 16.89 15.60 -0.22
N VAL A 52 17.10 14.66 -1.15
CA VAL A 52 18.43 14.11 -1.45
C VAL A 52 19.36 15.21 -1.93
N LYS A 53 18.93 16.03 -2.90
CA LYS A 53 19.75 17.11 -3.44
C LYS A 53 20.04 18.20 -2.42
N LYS A 54 19.09 18.53 -1.56
CA LYS A 54 19.28 19.44 -0.43
C LYS A 54 20.34 18.91 0.55
N ALA A 55 20.25 17.66 0.96
CA ALA A 55 21.20 17.04 1.87
C ALA A 55 22.61 16.93 1.27
N ALA A 56 22.69 16.60 -0.02
CA ALA A 56 23.96 16.54 -0.76
C ALA A 56 24.65 17.92 -0.86
N ALA A 57 23.91 18.98 -1.16
CA ALA A 57 24.45 20.34 -1.19
C ALA A 57 24.96 20.78 0.20
N MET A 58 24.22 20.45 1.26
CA MET A 58 24.64 20.73 2.66
C MET A 58 25.93 19.97 3.01
N ALA A 59 26.05 18.70 2.59
CA ALA A 59 27.22 17.88 2.85
C ALA A 59 28.46 18.37 2.07
N ASN A 60 28.30 18.68 0.80
CA ASN A 60 29.39 19.19 -0.05
C ASN A 60 29.91 20.55 0.44
N TYR A 61 29.04 21.44 0.88
CA TYR A 61 29.47 22.71 1.50
C TYR A 61 30.27 22.45 2.78
N GLU A 62 29.79 21.61 3.69
CA GLU A 62 30.49 21.30 4.94
C GLU A 62 31.87 20.69 4.71
N LEU A 63 32.03 19.95 3.61
CA LEU A 63 33.30 19.36 3.18
C LEU A 63 34.20 20.34 2.40
N GLY A 64 33.77 21.59 2.18
CA GLY A 64 34.51 22.59 1.42
C GLY A 64 34.55 22.36 -0.09
N LEU A 65 33.64 21.56 -0.62
CA LEU A 65 33.56 21.24 -2.05
C LEU A 65 32.59 22.12 -2.82
N LEU A 66 31.75 22.89 -2.15
CA LEU A 66 30.74 23.75 -2.75
C LEU A 66 30.76 25.14 -2.08
N ASP A 67 30.65 26.18 -2.87
CA ASP A 67 30.60 27.55 -2.36
C ASP A 67 29.28 27.84 -1.63
N LYS A 68 29.32 28.76 -0.67
CA LYS A 68 28.17 29.10 0.19
C LYS A 68 26.99 29.61 -0.62
N ASP A 69 27.20 30.49 -1.59
CA ASP A 69 26.15 31.09 -2.41
C ASP A 69 25.45 30.05 -3.30
N ILE A 70 26.21 29.10 -3.84
CA ILE A 70 25.69 27.98 -4.64
C ILE A 70 24.87 27.03 -3.75
N GLN A 71 25.40 26.65 -2.57
CA GLN A 71 24.67 25.83 -1.62
C GLN A 71 23.33 26.48 -1.23
N ASP A 72 23.33 27.76 -0.87
CA ASP A 72 22.13 28.47 -0.44
C ASP A 72 21.08 28.54 -1.56
N ALA A 73 21.51 28.74 -2.81
CA ALA A 73 20.63 28.75 -3.95
C ALA A 73 20.01 27.37 -4.20
N ILE A 74 20.80 26.28 -4.13
CA ILE A 74 20.30 24.90 -4.27
C ILE A 74 19.30 24.57 -3.16
N ILE A 75 19.60 24.91 -1.89
CA ILE A 75 18.71 24.68 -0.76
C ILE A 75 17.37 25.41 -0.97
N LYS A 76 17.41 26.69 -1.33
CA LYS A 76 16.19 27.48 -1.59
C LYS A 76 15.37 26.90 -2.76
N ALA A 77 16.03 26.43 -3.81
CA ALA A 77 15.37 25.77 -4.94
C ALA A 77 14.67 24.47 -4.51
N CYS A 78 15.36 23.64 -3.71
CA CYS A 78 14.78 22.43 -3.14
C CYS A 78 13.59 22.75 -2.23
N ASP A 79 13.68 23.79 -1.41
CA ASP A 79 12.58 24.18 -0.50
C ASP A 79 11.33 24.60 -1.28
N LYS A 80 11.46 25.35 -2.39
CA LYS A 80 10.33 25.68 -3.26
C LYS A 80 9.63 24.41 -3.84
N ILE A 81 10.41 23.38 -4.18
CA ILE A 81 9.87 22.10 -4.63
C ILE A 81 9.17 21.37 -3.47
N LEU A 82 9.76 21.37 -2.28
CA LEU A 82 9.18 20.75 -1.08
C LEU A 82 7.86 21.42 -0.65
N GLU A 83 7.70 22.71 -0.90
CA GLU A 83 6.47 23.48 -0.70
C GLU A 83 5.38 23.19 -1.74
N GLY A 84 5.68 22.41 -2.79
CA GLY A 84 4.73 21.98 -3.83
C GLY A 84 4.85 22.75 -5.15
N GLY A 85 5.87 23.59 -5.31
CA GLY A 85 6.15 24.29 -6.58
C GLY A 85 6.83 23.40 -7.62
N TYR A 86 6.70 23.79 -8.89
CA TYR A 86 7.43 23.21 -10.03
C TYR A 86 7.21 21.72 -10.32
N TYR A 87 6.19 21.08 -9.77
CA TYR A 87 5.94 19.65 -10.02
C TYR A 87 5.66 19.34 -11.49
N ASP A 88 5.02 20.27 -12.20
CA ASP A 88 4.78 20.21 -13.63
C ASP A 88 6.05 20.16 -14.49
N GLN A 89 7.23 20.47 -13.91
CA GLN A 89 8.53 20.43 -14.58
C GLN A 89 9.20 19.05 -14.48
N PHE A 90 8.63 18.10 -13.72
CA PHE A 90 9.11 16.74 -13.61
C PHE A 90 8.37 15.84 -14.60
N VAL A 91 8.84 15.85 -15.84
CA VAL A 91 8.10 15.42 -17.04
C VAL A 91 8.52 14.04 -17.58
N VAL A 92 9.59 13.44 -17.04
CA VAL A 92 10.09 12.16 -17.54
C VAL A 92 9.13 11.02 -17.20
N ASP A 93 9.06 10.03 -18.10
CA ASP A 93 8.26 8.82 -17.91
C ASP A 93 8.80 7.98 -16.75
N MET A 94 7.93 7.35 -15.97
CA MET A 94 8.35 6.43 -14.91
C MET A 94 9.01 5.18 -15.45
N ILE A 95 8.64 4.71 -16.64
CA ILE A 95 9.25 3.57 -17.33
C ILE A 95 10.33 4.10 -18.27
N GLN A 96 11.59 3.97 -17.85
CA GLN A 96 12.75 4.55 -18.51
C GLN A 96 13.97 3.64 -18.43
N GLY A 97 14.79 3.59 -19.46
CA GLY A 97 16.10 2.96 -19.43
C GLY A 97 17.16 3.83 -18.73
N GLY A 98 18.29 3.25 -18.36
CA GLY A 98 19.41 3.97 -17.76
C GLY A 98 19.35 4.07 -16.23
N ALA A 99 18.71 3.13 -15.55
CA ALA A 99 18.71 3.00 -14.08
C ALA A 99 18.21 4.26 -13.32
N GLY A 100 17.32 5.06 -13.93
CA GLY A 100 16.81 6.28 -13.33
C GLY A 100 17.59 7.56 -13.67
N THR A 101 18.55 7.51 -14.60
CA THR A 101 19.35 8.70 -14.99
C THR A 101 18.47 9.84 -15.49
N SER A 102 17.43 9.58 -16.27
CA SER A 102 16.49 10.59 -16.72
C SER A 102 15.80 11.30 -15.56
N THR A 103 15.37 10.57 -14.54
CA THR A 103 14.77 11.11 -13.31
C THR A 103 15.76 11.96 -12.52
N ASN A 104 16.98 11.47 -12.32
CA ASN A 104 18.03 12.18 -11.60
C ASN A 104 18.39 13.50 -12.31
N MET A 105 18.54 13.45 -13.63
CA MET A 105 18.86 14.65 -14.43
C MET A 105 17.69 15.61 -14.51
N ASN A 106 16.45 15.16 -14.59
CA ASN A 106 15.28 16.03 -14.50
C ASN A 106 15.30 16.83 -13.19
N ALA A 107 15.57 16.18 -12.05
CA ALA A 107 15.71 16.87 -10.78
C ALA A 107 16.90 17.85 -10.77
N ASN A 108 18.08 17.43 -11.27
CA ASN A 108 19.26 18.28 -11.32
C ASN A 108 19.05 19.55 -12.16
N GLU A 109 18.48 19.41 -13.35
CA GLU A 109 18.24 20.52 -14.27
C GLU A 109 17.18 21.48 -13.73
N VAL A 110 16.06 20.98 -13.20
CA VAL A 110 15.01 21.81 -12.60
C VAL A 110 15.55 22.58 -11.40
N ILE A 111 16.27 21.93 -10.49
CA ILE A 111 16.87 22.58 -9.31
C ILE A 111 17.90 23.62 -9.73
N ALA A 112 18.77 23.30 -10.71
CA ALA A 112 19.77 24.25 -11.21
C ALA A 112 19.14 25.50 -11.80
N ASN A 113 18.10 25.37 -12.63
CA ASN A 113 17.44 26.51 -13.25
C ASN A 113 16.63 27.36 -12.25
N ILE A 114 16.00 26.75 -11.24
CA ILE A 114 15.39 27.52 -10.14
C ILE A 114 16.46 28.27 -9.35
N ALA A 115 17.58 27.62 -9.03
CA ALA A 115 18.68 28.22 -8.28
C ALA A 115 19.33 29.38 -9.06
N LEU A 116 19.55 29.24 -10.37
CA LEU A 116 20.04 30.32 -11.23
C LEU A 116 19.15 31.56 -11.18
N GLU A 117 17.82 31.40 -11.30
CA GLU A 117 16.91 32.54 -11.19
C GLU A 117 16.93 33.18 -9.80
N LEU A 118 17.06 32.39 -8.72
CA LEU A 118 17.21 32.90 -7.36
C LEU A 118 18.51 33.69 -7.13
N MET A 119 19.56 33.40 -7.94
CA MET A 119 20.81 34.14 -7.96
C MET A 119 20.79 35.36 -8.90
N GLY A 120 19.69 35.60 -9.62
CA GLY A 120 19.55 36.69 -10.58
C GLY A 120 20.09 36.40 -11.99
N HIS A 121 20.32 35.12 -12.31
CA HIS A 121 20.75 34.65 -13.61
C HIS A 121 19.58 34.10 -14.44
N LYS A 122 19.83 33.88 -15.74
CA LYS A 122 18.86 33.22 -16.62
C LYS A 122 18.98 31.69 -16.55
N LYS A 123 17.90 31.02 -16.85
CA LYS A 123 17.89 29.56 -17.05
C LYS A 123 18.91 29.18 -18.14
N GLY A 124 19.66 28.09 -17.90
CA GLY A 124 20.71 27.64 -18.83
C GLY A 124 22.07 28.33 -18.71
N GLU A 125 22.21 29.36 -17.86
CA GLU A 125 23.53 30.00 -17.59
C GLU A 125 24.39 29.16 -16.66
N TYR A 126 24.65 27.91 -17.07
CA TYR A 126 25.27 26.85 -16.25
C TYR A 126 26.74 27.13 -15.85
N GLN A 127 27.38 28.16 -16.40
CA GLN A 127 28.67 28.65 -15.93
C GLN A 127 28.63 29.19 -14.50
N TYR A 128 27.46 29.57 -13.98
CA TYR A 128 27.27 30.05 -12.61
C TYR A 128 26.78 28.94 -11.66
N LEU A 129 25.86 28.07 -12.12
CA LEU A 129 25.39 26.92 -11.36
C LEU A 129 25.00 25.80 -12.33
N HIS A 130 25.76 24.69 -12.30
CA HIS A 130 25.65 23.58 -13.25
C HIS A 130 24.90 22.38 -12.65
N PRO A 131 24.00 21.72 -13.41
CA PRO A 131 23.27 20.54 -12.93
C PRO A 131 24.17 19.39 -12.46
N ASN A 132 25.24 19.09 -13.22
CA ASN A 132 26.16 17.98 -12.87
C ASN A 132 27.21 18.41 -11.85
N ASP A 133 27.88 19.56 -12.06
CA ASP A 133 29.06 19.91 -11.28
C ASP A 133 28.71 20.46 -9.89
N HIS A 134 27.49 21.00 -9.71
CA HIS A 134 27.05 21.56 -8.46
C HIS A 134 25.89 20.78 -7.83
N VAL A 135 24.73 20.61 -8.51
CA VAL A 135 23.55 19.93 -7.95
C VAL A 135 23.80 18.43 -7.73
N ASN A 136 24.54 17.80 -8.68
CA ASN A 136 24.88 16.37 -8.63
C ASN A 136 26.28 16.09 -8.03
N LEU A 137 26.95 17.09 -7.47
CA LEU A 137 28.31 16.95 -6.91
C LEU A 137 28.37 15.82 -5.88
N SER A 138 29.40 14.98 -5.95
CA SER A 138 29.63 13.79 -5.12
C SER A 138 28.55 12.71 -5.22
N GLN A 139 27.76 12.69 -6.30
CA GLN A 139 26.68 11.73 -6.52
C GLN A 139 26.81 11.05 -7.89
N SER A 140 26.19 9.88 -7.98
CA SER A 140 25.78 9.24 -9.23
C SER A 140 24.26 9.09 -9.22
N THR A 141 23.65 8.84 -10.37
CA THR A 141 22.27 8.31 -10.38
C THR A 141 22.15 7.06 -9.52
N ASN A 142 23.18 6.22 -9.52
CA ASN A 142 23.18 4.90 -8.92
C ASN A 142 23.13 4.91 -7.37
N ASP A 143 23.37 6.05 -6.75
CA ASP A 143 23.18 6.24 -5.30
C ASP A 143 22.08 7.27 -4.98
N ALA A 144 21.94 8.32 -5.76
CA ALA A 144 20.93 9.37 -5.55
C ALA A 144 19.49 8.88 -5.84
N TYR A 145 19.30 8.09 -6.92
CA TYR A 145 17.98 7.57 -7.30
C TYR A 145 17.43 6.56 -6.27
N PRO A 146 18.14 5.47 -5.91
CA PRO A 146 17.66 4.53 -4.91
C PRO A 146 17.48 5.18 -3.54
N THR A 147 18.34 6.11 -3.14
CA THR A 147 18.13 6.87 -1.90
C THR A 147 16.80 7.65 -1.95
N ALA A 148 16.52 8.36 -3.05
CA ALA A 148 15.24 9.04 -3.21
C ALA A 148 14.05 8.07 -3.24
N LEU A 149 14.21 6.88 -3.84
CA LEU A 149 13.21 5.82 -3.83
C LEU A 149 12.91 5.35 -2.41
N HIS A 150 13.94 5.12 -1.58
CA HIS A 150 13.78 4.78 -0.16
C HIS A 150 13.02 5.86 0.61
N LEU A 151 13.39 7.13 0.45
CA LEU A 151 12.69 8.24 1.09
C LEU A 151 11.22 8.33 0.68
N ALA A 152 10.93 8.15 -0.61
CA ALA A 152 9.57 8.16 -1.12
C ALA A 152 8.73 6.98 -0.59
N LEU A 153 9.29 5.77 -0.61
CA LEU A 153 8.63 4.58 -0.08
C LEU A 153 8.33 4.71 1.41
N HIS A 154 9.24 5.32 2.19
CA HIS A 154 9.01 5.59 3.60
C HIS A 154 7.77 6.46 3.83
N ASP A 155 7.60 7.52 3.04
CA ASP A 155 6.43 8.40 3.10
C ASP A 155 5.17 7.64 2.63
N TYR A 156 5.21 6.93 1.50
CA TYR A 156 4.09 6.16 0.98
C TYR A 156 3.61 5.06 1.94
N LEU A 157 4.51 4.28 2.52
CA LEU A 157 4.17 3.23 3.48
C LEU A 157 3.60 3.80 4.78
N SER A 158 4.03 5.00 5.18
CA SER A 158 3.48 5.71 6.34
C SER A 158 2.02 6.10 6.13
N ASP A 159 1.67 6.58 4.94
CA ASP A 159 0.30 6.96 4.61
C ASP A 159 -0.59 5.74 4.40
N LEU A 160 -0.06 4.66 3.78
CA LEU A 160 -0.75 3.38 3.72
C LEU A 160 -1.11 2.85 5.12
N ALA A 161 -0.16 2.88 6.07
CA ALA A 161 -0.42 2.44 7.43
C ALA A 161 -1.55 3.25 8.11
N LYS A 162 -1.66 4.55 7.84
CA LYS A 162 -2.78 5.39 8.32
C LYS A 162 -4.12 4.98 7.68
N ALA A 163 -4.14 4.71 6.38
CA ALA A 163 -5.34 4.23 5.68
C ALA A 163 -5.78 2.84 6.19
N MET A 164 -4.82 1.96 6.46
CA MET A 164 -5.09 0.66 7.09
C MET A 164 -5.69 0.82 8.50
N GLU A 165 -5.17 1.74 9.31
CA GLU A 165 -5.72 2.02 10.64
C GLU A 165 -7.12 2.62 10.57
N HIS A 166 -7.40 3.46 9.57
CA HIS A 166 -8.74 3.99 9.31
C HIS A 166 -9.74 2.85 9.00
N LEU A 167 -9.38 1.94 8.10
CA LEU A 167 -10.22 0.78 7.76
C LEU A 167 -10.39 -0.17 8.95
N LYS A 168 -9.32 -0.43 9.71
CA LYS A 168 -9.38 -1.25 10.94
C LYS A 168 -10.41 -0.69 11.93
N LYS A 169 -10.41 0.62 12.15
CA LYS A 169 -11.39 1.29 13.02
C LYS A 169 -12.83 1.15 12.50
N ALA A 170 -13.04 1.16 11.19
CA ALA A 170 -14.35 0.89 10.61
C ALA A 170 -14.83 -0.54 10.94
N TYR A 171 -13.97 -1.54 10.80
CA TYR A 171 -14.27 -2.91 11.23
C TYR A 171 -14.57 -3.02 12.73
N GLU A 172 -13.80 -2.32 13.58
CA GLU A 172 -14.02 -2.31 15.03
C GLU A 172 -15.37 -1.68 15.40
N ARG A 173 -15.80 -0.60 14.75
CA ARG A 173 -17.13 -0.03 14.94
C ARG A 173 -18.24 -1.02 14.61
N LYS A 174 -18.14 -1.74 13.48
CA LYS A 174 -19.11 -2.75 13.09
C LYS A 174 -19.06 -4.00 13.97
N ALA A 175 -17.89 -4.36 14.48
CA ALA A 175 -17.74 -5.43 15.44
C ALA A 175 -18.54 -5.13 16.73
N GLU A 176 -18.50 -3.91 17.23
CA GLU A 176 -19.28 -3.50 18.40
C GLU A 176 -20.79 -3.38 18.09
N GLU A 177 -21.13 -2.79 16.93
CA GLU A 177 -22.53 -2.63 16.49
C GLU A 177 -23.26 -3.98 16.38
N PHE A 178 -22.57 -5.01 15.84
CA PHE A 178 -23.16 -6.33 15.58
C PHE A 178 -22.77 -7.40 16.61
N LYS A 179 -22.30 -7.00 17.79
CA LYS A 179 -21.78 -7.94 18.81
C LYS A 179 -22.80 -8.98 19.28
N ASP A 180 -24.08 -8.61 19.25
CA ASP A 180 -25.21 -9.46 19.71
C ASP A 180 -25.99 -10.08 18.53
N VAL A 181 -25.62 -9.80 17.29
CA VAL A 181 -26.32 -10.34 16.11
C VAL A 181 -25.88 -11.78 15.87
N LEU A 182 -26.74 -12.73 16.27
CA LEU A 182 -26.49 -14.17 16.10
C LEU A 182 -26.53 -14.55 14.62
N LYS A 183 -25.54 -15.32 14.15
CA LYS A 183 -25.45 -15.87 12.80
C LYS A 183 -24.89 -17.28 12.78
N MET A 184 -25.07 -17.99 11.66
CA MET A 184 -24.41 -19.26 11.40
C MET A 184 -22.99 -19.04 10.88
N GLY A 185 -22.00 -19.60 11.57
CA GLY A 185 -20.64 -19.74 11.04
C GLY A 185 -20.58 -20.85 10.00
N ARG A 186 -19.73 -20.66 8.97
CA ARG A 186 -19.59 -21.64 7.88
C ARG A 186 -18.13 -22.05 7.68
N THR A 187 -17.93 -23.33 7.40
CA THR A 187 -16.66 -23.88 6.94
C THR A 187 -16.90 -24.59 5.60
N GLN A 188 -16.06 -24.34 4.61
CA GLN A 188 -16.26 -24.87 3.24
C GLN A 188 -17.64 -24.51 2.63
N LEU A 189 -18.17 -23.33 3.02
CA LEU A 189 -19.53 -22.84 2.70
C LEU A 189 -20.68 -23.73 3.24
N GLN A 190 -20.39 -24.70 4.11
CA GLN A 190 -21.40 -25.50 4.79
C GLN A 190 -21.65 -24.95 6.21
N ASP A 191 -22.86 -25.14 6.73
CA ASP A 191 -23.20 -24.78 8.09
C ASP A 191 -22.26 -25.46 9.07
N ALA A 192 -21.76 -24.66 10.03
CA ALA A 192 -20.88 -25.18 11.08
C ALA A 192 -21.50 -24.96 12.47
N VAL A 193 -21.15 -23.86 13.12
CA VAL A 193 -21.61 -23.55 14.47
C VAL A 193 -22.05 -22.09 14.59
N PRO A 194 -22.92 -21.74 15.53
CA PRO A 194 -23.33 -20.36 15.77
C PRO A 194 -22.14 -19.47 16.16
N MET A 195 -22.19 -18.22 15.72
CA MET A 195 -21.30 -17.14 16.10
C MET A 195 -22.05 -15.80 16.04
N THR A 196 -21.43 -14.69 16.39
CA THR A 196 -22.02 -13.37 16.12
C THR A 196 -21.40 -12.73 14.89
N LEU A 197 -22.19 -11.91 14.20
CA LEU A 197 -21.72 -11.09 13.09
C LEU A 197 -20.63 -10.10 13.56
N GLY A 198 -20.75 -9.58 14.79
CA GLY A 198 -19.72 -8.73 15.38
C GLY A 198 -18.36 -9.42 15.52
N ARG A 199 -18.35 -10.72 15.87
CA ARG A 199 -17.10 -11.50 15.91
C ARG A 199 -16.48 -11.68 14.53
N GLU A 200 -17.26 -11.78 13.47
CA GLU A 200 -16.76 -11.82 12.11
C GLU A 200 -16.05 -10.51 11.73
N PHE A 201 -16.68 -9.35 11.96
CA PHE A 201 -16.03 -8.05 11.74
C PHE A 201 -14.80 -7.84 12.65
N LYS A 202 -14.81 -8.39 13.88
CA LYS A 202 -13.65 -8.35 14.76
C LYS A 202 -12.45 -9.11 14.16
N THR A 203 -12.68 -10.24 13.48
CA THR A 203 -11.59 -10.96 12.82
C THR A 203 -10.97 -10.13 11.68
N PHE A 204 -11.76 -9.36 10.93
CA PHE A 204 -11.26 -8.45 9.90
C PHE A 204 -10.39 -7.35 10.50
N ALA A 205 -10.80 -6.79 11.65
CA ALA A 205 -9.99 -5.80 12.37
C ALA A 205 -8.66 -6.38 12.86
N VAL A 206 -8.65 -7.59 13.40
CA VAL A 206 -7.42 -8.29 13.87
C VAL A 206 -6.48 -8.53 12.70
N MET A 207 -6.99 -9.08 11.58
CA MET A 207 -6.19 -9.32 10.37
C MET A 207 -5.53 -8.04 9.85
N MET A 208 -6.28 -6.93 9.84
CA MET A 208 -5.76 -5.61 9.43
C MET A 208 -4.69 -5.11 10.40
N GLY A 209 -4.89 -5.27 11.71
CA GLY A 209 -3.92 -4.89 12.74
C GLY A 209 -2.58 -5.62 12.61
N GLU A 210 -2.61 -6.93 12.32
CA GLU A 210 -1.40 -7.72 12.04
C GLU A 210 -0.65 -7.19 10.80
N ASP A 211 -1.39 -6.84 9.75
CA ASP A 211 -0.78 -6.38 8.50
C ASP A 211 -0.21 -4.96 8.61
N ILE A 212 -0.81 -4.08 9.44
CA ILE A 212 -0.21 -2.79 9.81
C ILE A 212 1.19 -3.00 10.39
N GLN A 213 1.34 -3.96 11.31
CA GLN A 213 2.66 -4.27 11.89
C GLN A 213 3.66 -4.71 10.82
N ARG A 214 3.24 -5.57 9.87
CA ARG A 214 4.14 -6.02 8.77
C ARG A 214 4.56 -4.87 7.86
N VAL A 215 3.67 -3.93 7.55
CA VAL A 215 3.99 -2.73 6.78
C VAL A 215 5.00 -1.84 7.53
N LEU A 216 4.79 -1.62 8.84
CA LEU A 216 5.70 -0.83 9.67
C LEU A 216 7.07 -1.49 9.86
N GLU A 217 7.14 -2.82 9.92
CA GLU A 217 8.40 -3.56 9.95
C GLU A 217 9.13 -3.47 8.61
N ALA A 218 8.43 -3.66 7.49
CA ALA A 218 9.01 -3.54 6.16
C ALA A 218 9.56 -2.13 5.88
N ARG A 219 8.90 -1.09 6.40
CA ARG A 219 9.35 0.30 6.30
C ARG A 219 10.75 0.52 6.93
N LYS A 220 11.17 -0.31 7.89
CA LYS A 220 12.50 -0.19 8.49
C LYS A 220 13.62 -0.57 7.53
N LEU A 221 13.36 -1.45 6.57
CA LEU A 221 14.35 -1.93 5.60
C LEU A 221 14.89 -0.80 4.70
N ILE A 222 14.07 0.20 4.42
CA ILE A 222 14.41 1.33 3.57
C ILE A 222 15.00 2.53 4.34
N LEU A 223 15.34 2.36 5.60
CA LEU A 223 16.13 3.35 6.35
C LEU A 223 17.63 3.22 6.05
N GLU A 224 18.08 2.11 5.49
CA GLU A 224 19.41 1.95 4.95
C GLU A 224 19.48 2.51 3.53
N ILE A 225 20.53 3.31 3.22
CA ILE A 225 20.71 3.99 1.94
C ILE A 225 22.14 3.79 1.43
N ASN A 226 22.33 3.90 0.11
CA ASN A 226 23.64 3.78 -0.52
C ASN A 226 24.26 5.13 -0.93
N LEU A 227 23.74 6.26 -0.45
CA LEU A 227 24.22 7.60 -0.82
C LEU A 227 25.67 7.81 -0.37
N GLY A 228 26.52 8.16 -1.34
CA GLY A 228 27.97 8.22 -1.19
C GLY A 228 28.70 7.06 -1.87
N GLY A 229 27.98 6.03 -2.33
CA GLY A 229 28.54 4.93 -3.11
C GLY A 229 28.96 5.34 -4.53
N THR A 230 28.36 6.39 -5.04
CA THR A 230 28.53 6.90 -6.40
C THR A 230 28.25 5.83 -7.47
N ALA A 231 29.16 5.55 -8.40
CA ALA A 231 28.90 4.73 -9.59
C ALA A 231 28.58 3.25 -9.28
N ILE A 232 29.34 2.62 -8.36
CA ILE A 232 29.25 1.19 -8.04
C ILE A 232 29.45 0.88 -6.53
N GLY A 233 29.40 1.90 -5.68
CA GLY A 233 29.65 1.73 -4.24
C GLY A 233 31.05 2.02 -3.75
N THR A 234 31.99 2.39 -4.63
CA THR A 234 33.39 2.67 -4.26
C THR A 234 33.64 4.12 -3.83
N GLY A 235 32.64 5.00 -3.97
CA GLY A 235 32.75 6.41 -3.64
C GLY A 235 33.69 7.21 -4.57
N ILE A 236 33.93 6.73 -5.79
CA ILE A 236 34.77 7.45 -6.76
C ILE A 236 34.24 8.85 -7.03
N ASN A 237 35.14 9.82 -7.13
CA ASN A 237 34.84 11.25 -7.34
C ASN A 237 34.03 11.89 -6.20
N SER A 238 34.09 11.34 -4.98
CA SER A 238 33.55 11.97 -3.78
C SER A 238 34.63 12.13 -2.70
N HIS A 239 34.37 13.00 -1.71
CA HIS A 239 35.25 13.14 -0.56
C HIS A 239 35.17 11.91 0.36
N PRO A 240 36.31 11.40 0.94
CA PRO A 240 36.28 10.20 1.78
C PRO A 240 35.30 10.25 2.96
N ASN A 241 35.01 11.43 3.48
CA ASN A 241 34.05 11.63 4.57
C ASN A 241 32.63 11.91 4.08
N TYR A 242 32.38 11.94 2.76
CA TYR A 242 31.07 12.29 2.21
C TYR A 242 29.94 11.36 2.70
N PRO A 243 30.09 10.03 2.71
CA PRO A 243 29.02 9.15 3.20
C PRO A 243 28.60 9.47 4.64
N LYS A 244 29.56 9.71 5.54
CA LYS A 244 29.31 10.04 6.94
C LYS A 244 28.63 11.40 7.12
N VAL A 245 29.02 12.39 6.32
CA VAL A 245 28.44 13.75 6.42
C VAL A 245 27.05 13.76 5.80
N VAL A 246 26.85 13.14 4.65
CA VAL A 246 25.55 13.12 3.98
C VAL A 246 24.50 12.30 4.74
N GLU A 247 24.90 11.24 5.46
CA GLU A 247 24.04 10.50 6.38
C GLU A 247 23.43 11.44 7.43
N ARG A 248 24.27 12.25 8.08
CA ARG A 248 23.79 13.21 9.06
C ARG A 248 22.87 14.27 8.42
N LYS A 249 23.20 14.74 7.22
CA LYS A 249 22.38 15.73 6.50
C LYS A 249 21.05 15.18 6.05
N ILE A 250 20.98 13.92 5.62
CA ILE A 250 19.70 13.27 5.27
C ILE A 250 18.81 13.14 6.51
N ARG A 251 19.37 12.78 7.67
CA ARG A 251 18.63 12.78 8.95
C ARG A 251 18.11 14.16 9.31
N GLU A 252 18.95 15.20 9.18
CA GLU A 252 18.57 16.60 9.44
C GLU A 252 17.41 17.06 8.54
N VAL A 253 17.46 16.74 7.23
CA VAL A 253 16.45 17.15 6.24
C VAL A 253 15.15 16.37 6.38
N THR A 254 15.21 15.09 6.76
CA THR A 254 14.04 14.20 6.77
C THR A 254 13.41 14.05 8.15
N GLY A 255 14.18 14.20 9.22
CA GLY A 255 13.77 13.89 10.59
C GLY A 255 13.71 12.40 10.92
N PHE A 256 14.28 11.52 10.06
CA PHE A 256 14.29 10.08 10.24
C PHE A 256 15.72 9.52 10.32
N GLU A 257 15.88 8.38 10.99
CA GLU A 257 17.19 7.75 11.29
C GLU A 257 17.68 6.92 10.09
N TYR A 258 17.88 7.55 8.93
CA TYR A 258 18.54 6.91 7.81
C TYR A 258 20.01 6.60 8.14
N THR A 259 20.50 5.48 7.65
CA THR A 259 21.89 5.04 7.80
C THR A 259 22.49 4.68 6.45
N VAL A 260 23.74 5.04 6.25
CA VAL A 260 24.50 4.56 5.08
C VAL A 260 24.83 3.08 5.29
N ALA A 261 24.64 2.28 4.25
CA ALA A 261 24.88 0.85 4.27
C ALA A 261 26.33 0.50 4.65
N GLU A 262 26.53 -0.65 5.30
CA GLU A 262 27.86 -1.14 5.68
C GLU A 262 28.73 -1.40 4.45
N ASP A 263 28.17 -2.01 3.40
CA ASP A 263 28.82 -2.22 2.10
C ASP A 263 28.05 -1.53 0.99
N LEU A 264 28.62 -0.42 0.49
CA LEU A 264 27.98 0.37 -0.55
C LEU A 264 28.02 -0.32 -1.94
N ILE A 265 28.90 -1.30 -2.17
CA ILE A 265 28.91 -2.08 -3.41
C ILE A 265 27.75 -3.06 -3.43
N GLU A 266 27.48 -3.70 -2.32
CA GLU A 266 26.30 -4.54 -2.13
C GLU A 266 25.01 -3.71 -2.27
N ALA A 267 24.90 -2.62 -1.53
CA ALA A 267 23.71 -1.77 -1.49
C ALA A 267 23.41 -1.02 -2.82
N THR A 268 24.35 -1.00 -3.78
CA THR A 268 24.14 -0.43 -5.13
C THR A 268 23.53 -1.45 -6.11
N GLN A 269 23.55 -2.73 -5.78
CA GLN A 269 23.01 -3.79 -6.64
C GLN A 269 21.88 -4.58 -5.99
N ASP A 270 21.83 -4.71 -4.67
CA ASP A 270 20.77 -5.45 -3.99
C ASP A 270 19.46 -4.67 -3.98
N THR A 271 18.40 -5.37 -4.33
CA THR A 271 17.02 -4.85 -4.33
C THR A 271 16.09 -5.69 -3.46
N GLY A 272 16.64 -6.48 -2.54
CA GLY A 272 15.91 -7.38 -1.64
C GLY A 272 14.90 -6.66 -0.76
N ALA A 273 15.20 -5.43 -0.31
CA ALA A 273 14.28 -4.60 0.44
C ALA A 273 12.96 -4.32 -0.34
N TYR A 274 13.05 -4.07 -1.63
CA TYR A 274 11.88 -3.84 -2.48
C TYR A 274 11.05 -5.12 -2.69
N VAL A 275 11.70 -6.27 -2.85
CA VAL A 275 11.03 -7.59 -2.93
C VAL A 275 10.27 -7.89 -1.63
N GLN A 276 10.90 -7.62 -0.48
CA GLN A 276 10.26 -7.80 0.82
C GLN A 276 9.04 -6.89 0.98
N ILE A 277 9.13 -5.60 0.63
CA ILE A 277 8.01 -4.65 0.65
C ILE A 277 6.90 -5.13 -0.27
N SER A 278 7.23 -5.52 -1.50
CA SER A 278 6.26 -6.05 -2.47
C SER A 278 5.52 -7.27 -1.92
N GLY A 279 6.24 -8.21 -1.31
CA GLY A 279 5.66 -9.39 -0.66
C GLY A 279 4.70 -9.02 0.49
N VAL A 280 5.01 -7.98 1.26
CA VAL A 280 4.11 -7.46 2.30
C VAL A 280 2.86 -6.84 1.70
N LEU A 281 2.98 -6.03 0.64
CA LEU A 281 1.84 -5.45 -0.08
C LEU A 281 0.94 -6.55 -0.67
N LYS A 282 1.53 -7.60 -1.27
CA LYS A 282 0.81 -8.78 -1.75
C LYS A 282 0.03 -9.48 -0.63
N ARG A 283 0.65 -9.67 0.54
CA ARG A 283 -0.03 -10.23 1.72
C ARG A 283 -1.24 -9.39 2.13
N VAL A 284 -1.08 -8.07 2.22
CA VAL A 284 -2.17 -7.14 2.53
C VAL A 284 -3.30 -7.26 1.50
N ALA A 285 -2.96 -7.23 0.21
CA ALA A 285 -3.91 -7.37 -0.90
C ALA A 285 -4.67 -8.70 -0.84
N THR A 286 -3.98 -9.81 -0.56
CA THR A 286 -4.60 -11.14 -0.48
C THR A 286 -5.65 -11.22 0.64
N LYS A 287 -5.33 -10.71 1.84
CA LYS A 287 -6.27 -10.69 2.96
C LYS A 287 -7.44 -9.72 2.71
N LEU A 288 -7.17 -8.54 2.20
CA LEU A 288 -8.19 -7.54 1.88
C LEU A 288 -9.17 -8.06 0.81
N SER A 289 -8.65 -8.72 -0.23
CA SER A 289 -9.48 -9.38 -1.26
C SER A 289 -10.37 -10.47 -0.67
N LYS A 290 -9.85 -11.27 0.26
CA LYS A 290 -10.65 -12.30 0.97
C LYS A 290 -11.80 -11.66 1.75
N VAL A 291 -11.57 -10.58 2.48
CA VAL A 291 -12.62 -9.85 3.21
C VAL A 291 -13.69 -9.34 2.25
N CYS A 292 -13.29 -8.76 1.10
CA CYS A 292 -14.23 -8.30 0.09
C CYS A 292 -15.06 -9.45 -0.53
N ASN A 293 -14.47 -10.63 -0.71
CA ASN A 293 -15.20 -11.82 -1.18
C ASN A 293 -16.26 -12.25 -0.16
N ASP A 294 -15.94 -12.24 1.14
CA ASP A 294 -16.90 -12.54 2.19
C ASP A 294 -18.05 -11.51 2.22
N LEU A 295 -17.75 -10.23 2.16
CA LEU A 295 -18.78 -9.18 2.11
C LEU A 295 -19.73 -9.33 0.93
N ARG A 296 -19.20 -9.68 -0.25
CA ARG A 296 -19.99 -9.95 -1.46
C ARG A 296 -20.89 -11.18 -1.28
N LEU A 297 -20.39 -12.23 -0.66
CA LEU A 297 -21.12 -13.45 -0.40
C LEU A 297 -22.23 -13.22 0.65
N LEU A 298 -21.90 -12.60 1.78
CA LEU A 298 -22.84 -12.32 2.87
C LEU A 298 -23.98 -11.39 2.42
N SER A 299 -23.74 -10.48 1.48
CA SER A 299 -24.74 -9.54 0.93
C SER A 299 -25.46 -10.07 -0.31
N SER A 300 -25.19 -11.29 -0.73
CA SER A 300 -25.79 -11.87 -1.96
C SER A 300 -27.30 -12.04 -1.87
N GLY A 301 -28.00 -11.86 -2.97
CA GLY A 301 -29.45 -12.03 -3.04
C GLY A 301 -30.17 -10.81 -3.61
N PRO A 302 -31.27 -10.31 -2.99
CA PRO A 302 -31.79 -10.60 -1.64
C PRO A 302 -32.63 -11.88 -1.46
N LYS A 303 -33.13 -12.51 -2.52
CA LYS A 303 -34.02 -13.68 -2.41
C LYS A 303 -33.31 -15.02 -2.66
N CYS A 304 -32.28 -15.01 -3.51
CA CYS A 304 -31.58 -16.22 -3.97
C CYS A 304 -30.12 -16.25 -3.50
N GLY A 305 -29.82 -15.65 -2.36
CA GLY A 305 -28.50 -15.62 -1.76
C GLY A 305 -28.58 -15.59 -0.22
N LEU A 306 -27.44 -15.36 0.44
CA LEU A 306 -27.38 -15.38 1.91
C LEU A 306 -28.13 -14.20 2.55
N ASN A 307 -27.96 -13.02 2.00
CA ASN A 307 -28.64 -11.81 2.49
C ASN A 307 -28.53 -11.58 4.01
N GLU A 308 -27.38 -11.91 4.61
CA GLU A 308 -27.14 -11.71 6.03
C GLU A 308 -26.85 -10.25 6.37
N ILE A 309 -26.28 -9.50 5.40
CA ILE A 309 -25.98 -8.07 5.52
C ILE A 309 -26.49 -7.30 4.30
N ASN A 310 -26.69 -5.99 4.46
CA ASN A 310 -26.92 -5.08 3.36
C ASN A 310 -25.74 -4.14 3.23
N LEU A 311 -25.23 -3.98 2.01
CA LEU A 311 -24.21 -2.98 1.67
C LEU A 311 -24.89 -1.66 1.25
N PRO A 312 -24.24 -0.50 1.44
CA PRO A 312 -24.71 0.77 0.91
C PRO A 312 -24.93 0.73 -0.61
N LYS A 313 -26.02 1.34 -1.05
CA LYS A 313 -26.36 1.44 -2.48
C LYS A 313 -25.57 2.58 -3.12
N MET A 314 -24.46 2.26 -3.80
CA MET A 314 -23.55 3.28 -4.34
C MET A 314 -23.87 3.71 -5.77
N GLN A 315 -24.48 2.83 -6.56
CA GLN A 315 -24.92 3.14 -7.93
C GLN A 315 -25.95 2.12 -8.43
N PRO A 316 -26.72 2.43 -9.50
CA PRO A 316 -27.56 1.44 -10.18
C PRO A 316 -26.72 0.26 -10.66
N GLY A 317 -27.19 -0.97 -10.45
CA GLY A 317 -26.43 -2.19 -10.71
C GLY A 317 -26.63 -2.78 -12.11
N SER A 318 -27.58 -2.26 -12.90
CA SER A 318 -27.91 -2.82 -14.20
C SER A 318 -28.56 -1.79 -15.11
N SER A 319 -28.26 -1.85 -16.40
CA SER A 319 -28.90 -1.05 -17.43
C SER A 319 -30.27 -1.60 -17.87
N ILE A 320 -30.58 -2.86 -17.55
CA ILE A 320 -31.79 -3.55 -18.01
C ILE A 320 -32.66 -4.13 -16.88
N MET A 321 -32.16 -4.16 -15.63
CA MET A 321 -32.87 -4.70 -14.46
C MET A 321 -33.11 -3.59 -13.44
N PRO A 322 -34.28 -2.91 -13.47
CA PRO A 322 -34.59 -1.86 -12.50
C PRO A 322 -34.52 -2.37 -11.06
N GLY A 323 -33.88 -1.61 -10.18
CA GLY A 323 -33.76 -1.95 -8.76
C GLY A 323 -32.63 -2.90 -8.39
N LYS A 324 -31.90 -3.46 -9.35
CA LYS A 324 -30.70 -4.25 -9.05
C LYS A 324 -29.56 -3.34 -8.55
N VAL A 325 -28.95 -3.72 -7.42
CA VAL A 325 -27.77 -3.06 -6.84
C VAL A 325 -26.67 -4.11 -6.67
N ASN A 326 -25.47 -3.82 -7.15
CA ASN A 326 -24.32 -4.69 -7.05
C ASN A 326 -23.36 -4.23 -5.93
N PRO A 327 -22.53 -5.13 -5.38
CA PRO A 327 -21.54 -4.81 -4.34
C PRO A 327 -20.28 -4.15 -4.94
N VAL A 328 -20.45 -3.03 -5.66
CA VAL A 328 -19.40 -2.41 -6.50
C VAL A 328 -18.18 -1.93 -5.73
N ILE A 329 -18.30 -1.59 -4.44
CA ILE A 329 -17.16 -1.17 -3.63
C ILE A 329 -16.26 -2.37 -3.28
N PRO A 330 -16.75 -3.49 -2.73
CA PRO A 330 -15.92 -4.69 -2.61
C PRO A 330 -15.32 -5.18 -3.94
N GLU A 331 -16.07 -5.05 -5.05
CA GLU A 331 -15.58 -5.45 -6.39
C GLU A 331 -14.38 -4.62 -6.86
N VAL A 332 -14.43 -3.29 -6.73
CA VAL A 332 -13.29 -2.43 -7.11
C VAL A 332 -12.06 -2.69 -6.22
N VAL A 333 -12.28 -2.96 -4.92
CA VAL A 333 -11.19 -3.32 -4.02
C VAL A 333 -10.55 -4.65 -4.39
N ASN A 334 -11.35 -5.67 -4.81
CA ASN A 334 -10.82 -6.91 -5.36
C ASN A 334 -9.92 -6.65 -6.59
N GLN A 335 -10.35 -5.77 -7.52
CA GLN A 335 -9.56 -5.44 -8.71
C GLN A 335 -8.23 -4.77 -8.33
N VAL A 336 -8.24 -3.84 -7.38
CA VAL A 336 -7.01 -3.25 -6.85
C VAL A 336 -6.09 -4.32 -6.28
N CYS A 337 -6.63 -5.25 -5.48
CA CYS A 337 -5.84 -6.34 -4.90
C CYS A 337 -5.22 -7.24 -5.98
N TYR A 338 -5.95 -7.54 -7.06
CA TYR A 338 -5.42 -8.34 -8.17
C TYR A 338 -4.28 -7.61 -8.90
N ALA A 339 -4.41 -6.31 -9.12
CA ALA A 339 -3.34 -5.49 -9.71
C ALA A 339 -2.07 -5.49 -8.84
N VAL A 340 -2.22 -5.34 -7.53
CA VAL A 340 -1.10 -5.37 -6.56
C VAL A 340 -0.41 -6.74 -6.54
N ILE A 341 -1.18 -7.83 -6.56
CA ILE A 341 -0.63 -9.20 -6.64
C ILE A 341 0.15 -9.41 -7.95
N GLY A 342 -0.35 -8.88 -9.07
CA GLY A 342 0.35 -8.91 -10.36
C GLY A 342 1.64 -8.08 -10.35
N ALA A 343 1.64 -6.91 -9.72
CA ALA A 343 2.82 -6.05 -9.60
C ALA A 343 3.97 -6.70 -8.81
N ASP A 344 3.67 -7.58 -7.83
CA ASP A 344 4.69 -8.33 -7.09
C ASP A 344 5.54 -9.23 -8.00
N VAL A 345 4.93 -9.82 -9.02
CA VAL A 345 5.66 -10.60 -10.03
C VAL A 345 6.61 -9.71 -10.82
N THR A 346 6.18 -8.51 -11.20
CA THR A 346 7.01 -7.52 -11.89
C THR A 346 8.22 -7.13 -11.05
N VAL A 347 8.02 -6.81 -9.77
CA VAL A 347 9.12 -6.47 -8.84
C VAL A 347 10.10 -7.63 -8.69
N THR A 348 9.59 -8.86 -8.60
CA THR A 348 10.43 -10.07 -8.50
C THR A 348 11.34 -10.23 -9.72
N PHE A 349 10.80 -10.13 -10.94
CA PHE A 349 11.61 -10.24 -12.17
C PHE A 349 12.58 -9.06 -12.34
N ALA A 350 12.16 -7.85 -12.00
CA ALA A 350 13.03 -6.67 -12.07
C ALA A 350 14.19 -6.75 -11.07
N SER A 351 13.96 -7.32 -9.90
CA SER A 351 15.01 -7.59 -8.91
C SER A 351 15.98 -8.65 -9.40
N GLU A 352 15.46 -9.79 -9.90
CA GLU A 352 16.29 -10.89 -10.43
C GLU A 352 17.08 -10.47 -11.67
N GLY A 353 16.52 -9.58 -12.49
CA GLY A 353 17.14 -9.13 -13.76
C GLY A 353 18.38 -8.25 -13.60
N GLY A 354 18.73 -7.80 -12.38
CA GLY A 354 19.96 -7.05 -12.11
C GLY A 354 21.22 -7.88 -12.40
N GLN A 355 22.27 -7.22 -12.90
CA GLN A 355 23.50 -7.88 -13.25
C GLN A 355 24.72 -7.13 -12.68
N LEU A 356 25.63 -7.88 -12.08
CA LEU A 356 26.90 -7.38 -11.53
C LEU A 356 26.65 -6.28 -10.48
N GLN A 357 27.26 -5.11 -10.59
CA GLN A 357 27.33 -4.10 -9.54
C GLN A 357 26.18 -3.07 -9.58
N LEU A 358 25.13 -3.29 -10.38
CA LEU A 358 23.97 -2.38 -10.45
C LEU A 358 22.71 -3.13 -10.89
N ASN A 359 21.60 -2.88 -10.22
CA ASN A 359 20.28 -3.22 -10.76
C ASN A 359 19.75 -2.03 -11.58
N VAL A 360 19.57 -2.23 -12.90
CA VAL A 360 19.13 -1.17 -13.83
C VAL A 360 17.59 -1.04 -13.90
N PHE A 361 16.84 -1.90 -13.21
CA PHE A 361 15.39 -2.00 -13.29
C PHE A 361 14.64 -1.32 -12.14
N GLU A 362 15.32 -0.55 -11.29
CA GLU A 362 14.68 0.24 -10.24
C GLU A 362 13.53 1.14 -10.73
N PRO A 363 13.55 1.73 -11.94
CA PRO A 363 12.41 2.51 -12.43
C PRO A 363 11.10 1.72 -12.47
N VAL A 364 11.09 0.49 -12.98
CA VAL A 364 9.86 -0.33 -12.98
C VAL A 364 9.51 -0.88 -11.60
N ILE A 365 10.50 -1.05 -10.71
CA ILE A 365 10.27 -1.37 -9.29
C ILE A 365 9.55 -0.20 -8.61
N ALA A 366 10.06 1.02 -8.76
CA ALA A 366 9.45 2.24 -8.23
C ALA A 366 8.02 2.42 -8.74
N TYR A 367 7.81 2.31 -10.05
CA TYR A 367 6.51 2.38 -10.70
C TYR A 367 5.52 1.39 -10.09
N SER A 368 5.92 0.13 -9.96
CA SER A 368 5.08 -0.96 -9.45
C SER A 368 4.72 -0.77 -7.97
N LEU A 369 5.69 -0.40 -7.14
CA LEU A 369 5.48 -0.20 -5.70
C LEU A 369 4.63 1.04 -5.41
N PHE A 370 4.92 2.17 -6.04
CA PHE A 370 4.15 3.41 -5.82
C PHE A 370 2.70 3.24 -6.22
N ASN A 371 2.44 2.70 -7.40
CA ASN A 371 1.08 2.45 -7.87
C ASN A 371 0.33 1.47 -6.96
N SER A 372 1.00 0.40 -6.51
CA SER A 372 0.42 -0.56 -5.57
C SER A 372 0.01 0.09 -4.26
N ILE A 373 0.89 0.92 -3.68
CA ILE A 373 0.63 1.59 -2.40
C ILE A 373 -0.49 2.63 -2.54
N VAL A 374 -0.44 3.46 -3.58
CA VAL A 374 -1.47 4.50 -3.82
C VAL A 374 -2.85 3.88 -4.08
N MET A 375 -2.91 2.79 -4.86
CA MET A 375 -4.17 2.09 -5.10
C MET A 375 -4.72 1.46 -3.83
N LEU A 376 -3.88 0.80 -3.00
CA LEU A 376 -4.30 0.23 -1.72
C LEU A 376 -4.79 1.30 -0.74
N GLU A 377 -4.06 2.41 -0.61
CA GLU A 377 -4.45 3.55 0.24
C GLU A 377 -5.86 4.04 -0.11
N LYS A 378 -6.09 4.34 -1.40
CA LYS A 378 -7.39 4.82 -1.89
C LYS A 378 -8.50 3.76 -1.74
N ALA A 379 -8.20 2.49 -2.02
CA ALA A 379 -9.14 1.39 -1.88
C ALA A 379 -9.59 1.19 -0.44
N MET A 380 -8.69 1.33 0.54
CA MET A 380 -9.01 1.19 1.97
C MET A 380 -9.92 2.31 2.47
N HIS A 381 -9.64 3.56 2.11
CA HIS A 381 -10.56 4.67 2.40
C HIS A 381 -11.92 4.46 1.73
N THR A 382 -11.93 4.08 0.45
CA THR A 382 -13.17 3.81 -0.27
C THR A 382 -13.98 2.68 0.38
N LEU A 383 -13.32 1.59 0.80
CA LEU A 383 -13.98 0.47 1.48
C LEU A 383 -14.55 0.88 2.84
N ALA A 384 -13.78 1.60 3.65
CA ALA A 384 -14.22 2.06 4.96
C ALA A 384 -15.44 2.99 4.85
N ASP A 385 -15.29 4.08 4.08
CA ASP A 385 -16.23 5.19 4.08
C ASP A 385 -17.50 4.91 3.24
N LYS A 386 -17.35 4.13 2.16
CA LYS A 386 -18.45 3.88 1.19
C LYS A 386 -19.06 2.49 1.30
N CYS A 387 -18.50 1.62 2.14
CA CYS A 387 -19.04 0.28 2.32
C CYS A 387 -19.19 -0.06 3.80
N ILE A 388 -18.09 -0.22 4.55
CA ILE A 388 -18.12 -0.79 5.90
C ILE A 388 -18.99 0.04 6.84
N ASP A 389 -18.82 1.36 6.90
CA ASP A 389 -19.56 2.22 7.84
C ASP A 389 -21.08 2.20 7.61
N GLY A 390 -21.51 1.93 6.37
CA GLY A 390 -22.93 1.88 6.03
C GLY A 390 -23.57 0.48 5.99
N ILE A 391 -22.83 -0.58 6.38
CA ILE A 391 -23.39 -1.94 6.45
C ILE A 391 -24.46 -2.01 7.52
N SER A 392 -25.57 -2.71 7.22
CA SER A 392 -26.59 -3.12 8.21
C SER A 392 -26.77 -4.63 8.21
N ALA A 393 -27.16 -5.18 9.35
CA ALA A 393 -27.45 -6.60 9.51
C ALA A 393 -28.91 -6.93 9.22
N ASN A 394 -29.17 -8.09 8.61
CA ASN A 394 -30.49 -8.68 8.49
C ASN A 394 -30.67 -9.71 9.63
N GLU A 395 -30.85 -9.22 10.87
CA GLU A 395 -30.82 -10.01 12.11
C GLU A 395 -31.76 -11.22 12.06
N LYS A 396 -32.99 -11.01 11.53
CA LYS A 396 -33.96 -12.10 11.40
C LYS A 396 -33.46 -13.22 10.47
N ILE A 397 -32.85 -12.88 9.35
CA ILE A 397 -32.29 -13.87 8.39
C ILE A 397 -31.13 -14.62 9.06
N CYS A 398 -30.24 -13.89 9.71
CA CYS A 398 -29.12 -14.47 10.44
C CYS A 398 -29.58 -15.46 11.51
N SER A 399 -30.56 -15.09 12.33
CA SER A 399 -31.10 -15.95 13.39
C SER A 399 -31.89 -17.14 12.81
N ASP A 400 -32.70 -16.92 11.75
CA ASP A 400 -33.45 -18.00 11.09
C ASP A 400 -32.48 -19.08 10.54
N PHE A 401 -31.34 -18.72 9.99
CA PHE A 401 -30.31 -19.68 9.56
C PHE A 401 -29.79 -20.50 10.73
N VAL A 402 -29.57 -19.91 11.89
CA VAL A 402 -29.09 -20.65 13.09
C VAL A 402 -30.14 -21.65 13.55
N TYR A 403 -31.36 -21.17 13.83
CA TYR A 403 -32.41 -22.03 14.43
C TYR A 403 -32.98 -23.07 13.47
N ASN A 404 -32.80 -22.91 12.14
CA ASN A 404 -33.22 -23.92 11.15
C ASN A 404 -32.05 -24.83 10.70
N SER A 405 -30.81 -24.56 11.13
CA SER A 405 -29.68 -25.41 10.77
C SER A 405 -29.66 -26.70 11.54
N VAL A 406 -29.29 -27.77 10.86
CA VAL A 406 -29.02 -29.08 11.50
C VAL A 406 -27.77 -28.99 12.41
N GLY A 407 -26.83 -28.09 12.10
CA GLY A 407 -25.63 -27.86 12.90
C GLY A 407 -25.88 -27.48 14.36
N ILE A 408 -27.08 -26.90 14.68
CA ILE A 408 -27.46 -26.56 16.06
C ILE A 408 -27.53 -27.78 16.98
N VAL A 409 -27.65 -28.99 16.44
CA VAL A 409 -27.62 -30.26 17.24
C VAL A 409 -26.34 -30.35 18.06
N THR A 410 -25.27 -29.74 17.62
CA THR A 410 -23.98 -29.71 18.34
C THR A 410 -24.13 -29.07 19.73
N ALA A 411 -24.99 -28.07 19.88
CA ALA A 411 -25.28 -27.45 21.18
C ALA A 411 -26.04 -28.39 22.13
N LEU A 412 -26.83 -29.33 21.61
CA LEU A 412 -27.57 -30.31 22.38
C LEU A 412 -26.72 -31.53 22.79
N ASN A 413 -25.63 -31.80 22.05
CA ASN A 413 -24.81 -33.00 22.23
C ASN A 413 -24.32 -33.25 23.68
N PRO A 414 -23.88 -32.24 24.47
CA PRO A 414 -23.49 -32.46 25.88
C PRO A 414 -24.61 -33.00 26.77
N TYR A 415 -25.85 -32.76 26.42
CA TYR A 415 -27.04 -33.09 27.20
C TYR A 415 -27.70 -34.42 26.80
N ILE A 416 -27.72 -34.72 25.48
CA ILE A 416 -28.45 -35.91 24.97
C ILE A 416 -27.50 -36.99 24.41
N GLY A 417 -26.19 -36.72 24.35
CA GLY A 417 -25.18 -37.63 23.84
C GLY A 417 -25.10 -37.70 22.32
N TYR A 418 -24.00 -38.26 21.82
CA TYR A 418 -23.67 -38.28 20.38
C TYR A 418 -24.66 -39.07 19.54
N GLU A 419 -25.09 -40.29 20.03
CA GLU A 419 -26.00 -41.14 19.26
C GLU A 419 -27.37 -40.50 19.05
N ASN A 420 -27.94 -39.89 20.09
CA ASN A 420 -29.20 -39.15 19.95
C ASN A 420 -29.04 -37.95 19.05
N SER A 421 -27.93 -37.21 19.19
CA SER A 421 -27.62 -36.08 18.33
C SER A 421 -27.51 -36.48 16.86
N ALA A 422 -26.82 -37.56 16.55
CA ALA A 422 -26.68 -38.09 15.20
C ALA A 422 -28.04 -38.54 14.61
N SER A 423 -28.86 -39.19 15.43
CA SER A 423 -30.20 -39.62 15.04
C SER A 423 -31.15 -38.45 14.77
N ILE A 424 -31.11 -37.40 15.61
CA ILE A 424 -31.88 -36.15 15.40
C ILE A 424 -31.42 -35.45 14.14
N ALA A 425 -30.10 -35.32 13.90
CA ALA A 425 -29.56 -34.70 12.69
C ALA A 425 -30.07 -35.44 11.44
N LYS A 426 -30.02 -36.76 11.43
CA LYS A 426 -30.53 -37.58 10.30
C LYS A 426 -32.03 -37.36 10.05
N GLU A 427 -32.84 -37.30 11.08
CA GLU A 427 -34.27 -37.04 10.98
C GLU A 427 -34.55 -35.61 10.50
N ALA A 428 -33.85 -34.61 11.04
CA ALA A 428 -33.98 -33.23 10.63
C ALA A 428 -33.66 -33.06 9.11
N MET A 429 -32.57 -33.69 8.64
CA MET A 429 -32.21 -33.68 7.22
C MET A 429 -33.25 -34.34 6.31
N SER A 430 -33.90 -35.42 6.74
CA SER A 430 -34.87 -36.17 5.96
C SER A 430 -36.28 -35.57 5.99
N THR A 431 -36.64 -34.88 7.07
CA THR A 431 -38.01 -34.38 7.29
C THR A 431 -38.15 -32.86 7.12
N GLY A 432 -37.03 -32.11 7.20
CA GLY A 432 -37.01 -30.66 7.24
C GLY A 432 -37.47 -30.07 8.58
N LYS A 433 -37.74 -30.92 9.60
CA LYS A 433 -38.08 -30.45 10.96
C LYS A 433 -36.87 -29.82 11.63
N ARG A 434 -37.13 -28.86 12.54
CA ARG A 434 -36.08 -28.28 13.36
C ARG A 434 -35.54 -29.31 14.38
N VAL A 435 -34.23 -29.27 14.62
CA VAL A 435 -33.56 -30.09 15.64
C VAL A 435 -34.22 -29.95 17.02
N ALA A 436 -34.59 -28.74 17.41
CA ALA A 436 -35.27 -28.46 18.69
C ALA A 436 -36.65 -29.18 18.79
N ASP A 437 -37.43 -29.15 17.72
CA ASP A 437 -38.76 -29.76 17.67
C ASP A 437 -38.65 -31.29 17.77
N ILE A 438 -37.69 -31.91 17.09
CA ILE A 438 -37.47 -33.36 17.17
C ILE A 438 -37.00 -33.77 18.54
N ALA A 439 -36.09 -32.99 19.19
CA ALA A 439 -35.64 -33.29 20.56
C ALA A 439 -36.79 -33.24 21.55
N LEU A 440 -37.71 -32.27 21.41
CA LEU A 440 -38.91 -32.14 22.21
C LEU A 440 -39.92 -33.31 21.94
N GLU A 441 -40.24 -33.60 20.69
CA GLU A 441 -41.15 -34.70 20.30
C GLU A 441 -40.67 -36.07 20.83
N ARG A 442 -39.37 -36.29 20.90
CA ARG A 442 -38.74 -37.52 21.43
C ARG A 442 -38.63 -37.51 22.96
N GLY A 443 -39.02 -36.44 23.63
CA GLY A 443 -38.95 -36.34 25.11
C GLY A 443 -37.50 -36.38 25.66
N LEU A 444 -36.49 -36.05 24.84
CA LEU A 444 -35.10 -36.05 25.23
C LEU A 444 -34.73 -34.85 26.09
N LEU A 445 -35.42 -33.71 25.87
CA LEU A 445 -35.28 -32.47 26.61
C LEU A 445 -36.66 -31.82 26.77
N SER A 446 -36.87 -31.07 27.87
CA SER A 446 -38.05 -30.24 28.03
C SER A 446 -37.92 -28.97 27.20
N LYS A 447 -39.03 -28.24 26.99
CA LYS A 447 -39.02 -26.98 26.29
C LYS A 447 -38.13 -25.96 27.01
N GLU A 448 -38.21 -25.87 28.30
CA GLU A 448 -37.42 -24.97 29.14
C GLU A 448 -35.91 -25.25 28.98
N GLN A 449 -35.50 -26.54 28.95
CA GLN A 449 -34.13 -26.95 28.73
C GLN A 449 -33.64 -26.57 27.33
N ILE A 450 -34.46 -26.78 26.30
CA ILE A 450 -34.13 -26.39 24.92
C ILE A 450 -33.95 -24.88 24.82
N ASP A 451 -34.88 -24.11 25.37
CA ASP A 451 -34.85 -22.64 25.36
C ASP A 451 -33.59 -22.10 26.08
N GLU A 452 -33.15 -22.74 27.17
CA GLU A 452 -31.94 -22.40 27.89
C GLU A 452 -30.66 -22.76 27.10
N ILE A 453 -30.58 -23.99 26.57
CA ILE A 453 -29.41 -24.49 25.82
C ILE A 453 -29.20 -23.68 24.55
N LEU A 454 -30.26 -23.31 23.84
CA LEU A 454 -30.20 -22.58 22.59
C LEU A 454 -30.18 -21.06 22.76
N THR A 455 -29.92 -20.58 23.98
CA THR A 455 -29.61 -19.14 24.14
C THR A 455 -28.28 -18.78 23.43
N PRO A 456 -28.16 -17.57 22.88
CA PRO A 456 -26.89 -17.12 22.30
C PRO A 456 -25.70 -17.26 23.26
N ALA A 457 -25.90 -16.98 24.54
CA ALA A 457 -24.85 -17.09 25.56
C ALA A 457 -24.28 -18.50 25.66
N ASN A 458 -25.16 -19.53 25.66
CA ASN A 458 -24.74 -20.93 25.76
C ASN A 458 -24.16 -21.47 24.44
N MET A 459 -24.69 -21.05 23.30
CA MET A 459 -24.18 -21.50 22.01
C MET A 459 -22.82 -20.90 21.64
N LEU A 460 -22.47 -19.72 22.18
CA LEU A 460 -21.27 -18.96 21.78
C LEU A 460 -20.07 -19.17 22.69
N ASN A 461 -20.26 -19.72 23.88
CA ASN A 461 -19.19 -19.88 24.87
C ASN A 461 -18.85 -21.34 25.10
N PRO A 462 -17.55 -21.69 25.26
CA PRO A 462 -17.16 -23.03 25.72
C PRO A 462 -17.69 -23.23 27.12
N HIS A 463 -18.44 -24.34 27.34
CA HIS A 463 -19.06 -24.67 28.62
C HIS A 463 -18.86 -26.13 29.05
N MET A 464 -17.97 -26.87 28.38
CA MET A 464 -17.60 -28.21 28.87
C MET A 464 -16.67 -28.08 30.07
N GLU A 465 -17.17 -28.35 31.24
CA GLU A 465 -16.34 -28.56 32.44
C GLU A 465 -15.68 -29.94 32.36
N GLY A 466 -14.36 -29.97 32.58
CA GLY A 466 -13.66 -31.26 32.70
C GLY A 466 -14.30 -32.14 33.77
N LYS A 467 -14.45 -33.43 33.48
CA LYS A 467 -14.84 -34.39 34.53
C LYS A 467 -13.83 -34.27 35.67
N LYS A 468 -14.28 -33.84 36.86
CA LYS A 468 -13.53 -33.91 38.10
C LYS A 468 -13.27 -35.34 38.48
#